data_57e74f5c3a1714534456a420d3b3e595
#
_entry.id   57e74f5c3a1714534456a420d3b3e595
#
_cell.length_a   1.000
_cell.length_b   1.000
_cell.length_c   1.000
_cell.angle_alpha   90.00
_cell.angle_beta   90.00
_cell.angle_gamma   90.00
#
_symmetry.space_group_name_H-M   'P 1'
#
loop_
_entity.id
_entity.type
_entity.pdbx_description
1 polymer ?
#
loop_
_entity_poly.entity_id
_entity_poly.type
_entity_poly.pdbx_seq_one_letter_code
_entity_poly.pdbx_strand_id
1 'polypeptide(L)'
;LPLYPSDEGKGIIRIDGLGRNNSGIAIGDSISVKKIKAVPAEKIIVAPLEAIPPIDERYLADALESVPLIKGDNVMVPYFGGRLTFQIIGVTPNADAVLVTQKTVFTIAEKGETLRGVPQVSYEDIGGLTDEIKKVREMIELPLRHPEIFEKLGIEAPKGVLLYGPPGTGKTLLAKAVANESN
;
A
#
# COMPACT_ATOMS: atom_id res chain seq x y z
N LEU A 1 3.10 6.99 10.55
CA LEU A 1 2.00 7.61 11.30
C LEU A 1 2.48 7.97 12.72
N PRO A 2 1.99 9.05 13.33
CA PRO A 2 2.35 9.40 14.69
C PRO A 2 1.90 8.30 15.67
N LEU A 3 2.71 8.05 16.70
CA LEU A 3 2.35 7.15 17.79
C LEU A 3 1.29 7.80 18.68
N TYR A 4 0.36 6.99 19.17
CA TYR A 4 -0.50 7.41 20.27
C TYR A 4 0.25 7.27 21.62
N PRO A 5 -0.10 8.05 22.65
CA PRO A 5 0.50 7.91 23.97
C PRO A 5 0.41 6.49 24.54
N SER A 6 -0.64 5.75 24.16
CA SER A 6 -0.84 4.34 24.55
C SER A 6 0.12 3.36 23.88
N ASP A 7 0.87 3.77 22.90
CA ASP A 7 1.78 2.92 22.12
C ASP A 7 3.24 3.02 22.60
N GLU A 8 3.52 3.98 23.45
CA GLU A 8 4.85 4.22 23.99
C GLU A 8 5.36 2.98 24.76
N GLY A 9 6.58 2.57 24.48
CA GLY A 9 7.21 1.40 25.12
C GLY A 9 6.76 0.04 24.62
N LYS A 10 5.78 -0.06 23.70
CA LYS A 10 5.27 -1.35 23.20
C LYS A 10 6.11 -1.95 22.05
N GLY A 11 7.15 -1.26 21.56
CA GLY A 11 7.97 -1.75 20.46
C GLY A 11 7.19 -1.90 19.14
N ILE A 12 6.19 -1.06 18.90
CA ILE A 12 5.36 -1.09 17.70
C ILE A 12 5.67 0.09 16.78
N ILE A 13 5.44 -0.11 15.48
CA ILE A 13 5.48 0.93 14.46
C ILE A 13 4.12 1.02 13.78
N ARG A 14 3.67 2.24 13.49
CA ARG A 14 2.44 2.48 12.73
C ARG A 14 2.78 2.89 11.31
N ILE A 15 2.31 2.12 10.36
CA ILE A 15 2.51 2.34 8.93
C ILE A 15 1.13 2.32 8.27
N ASP A 16 0.89 3.23 7.32
CA ASP A 16 -0.35 3.26 6.54
C ASP A 16 -0.45 2.08 5.55
N GLY A 17 -1.59 1.90 4.92
CA GLY A 17 -1.83 0.81 3.98
C GLY A 17 -0.89 0.83 2.80
N LEU A 18 -0.60 2.03 2.25
CA LEU A 18 0.34 2.17 1.13
C LEU A 18 1.77 1.78 1.53
N GLY A 19 2.23 2.24 2.69
CA GLY A 19 3.55 1.90 3.22
C GLY A 19 3.68 0.41 3.53
N ARG A 20 2.63 -0.24 4.06
CA ARG A 20 2.62 -1.70 4.26
C ARG A 20 2.74 -2.45 2.95
N ASN A 21 1.96 -2.04 1.95
CA ASN A 21 1.98 -2.65 0.63
C ASN A 21 3.34 -2.51 -0.04
N ASN A 22 3.93 -1.32 -0.03
CA ASN A 22 5.28 -1.09 -0.56
C ASN A 22 6.34 -1.94 0.16
N SER A 23 6.15 -2.19 1.45
CA SER A 23 7.07 -3.00 2.26
C SER A 23 6.77 -4.51 2.22
N GLY A 24 5.66 -4.93 1.61
CA GLY A 24 5.24 -6.34 1.58
C GLY A 24 4.92 -6.92 2.95
N ILE A 25 4.42 -6.10 3.89
CA ILE A 25 4.14 -6.49 5.28
C ILE A 25 2.67 -6.37 5.62
N ALA A 26 2.22 -7.17 6.58
CA ALA A 26 0.87 -7.12 7.13
C ALA A 26 0.81 -6.50 8.52
N ILE A 27 -0.42 -6.26 8.97
CA ILE A 27 -0.66 -5.82 10.34
C ILE A 27 -0.36 -6.97 11.30
N GLY A 28 0.54 -6.74 12.25
CA GLY A 28 0.95 -7.74 13.25
C GLY A 28 2.26 -8.45 12.92
N ASP A 29 2.84 -8.20 11.76
CA ASP A 29 4.15 -8.74 11.39
C ASP A 29 5.26 -8.14 12.25
N SER A 30 6.27 -8.95 12.53
CA SER A 30 7.52 -8.49 13.12
C SER A 30 8.44 -7.98 12.02
N ILE A 31 8.86 -6.73 12.12
CA ILE A 31 9.67 -6.07 11.10
C ILE A 31 11.01 -5.61 11.64
N SER A 32 11.99 -5.52 10.75
CA SER A 32 13.29 -4.90 11.03
C SER A 32 13.35 -3.53 10.37
N VAL A 33 13.67 -2.50 11.15
CA VAL A 33 13.78 -1.12 10.66
C VAL A 33 15.24 -0.71 10.60
N LYS A 34 15.68 -0.27 9.42
CA LYS A 34 17.04 0.22 9.19
C LYS A 34 17.00 1.67 8.70
N LYS A 35 17.80 2.52 9.30
CA LYS A 35 17.98 3.89 8.79
C LYS A 35 18.84 3.86 7.53
N ILE A 36 18.34 4.44 6.45
CA ILE A 36 19.07 4.64 5.19
C ILE A 36 19.22 6.12 4.88
N LYS A 37 20.16 6.48 4.01
CA LYS A 37 20.35 7.85 3.53
C LYS A 37 19.81 7.95 2.11
N ALA A 38 18.77 8.74 1.92
CA ALA A 38 18.27 9.06 0.58
C ALA A 38 19.18 10.11 -0.09
N VAL A 39 19.40 9.96 -1.39
CA VAL A 39 20.11 10.92 -2.23
C VAL A 39 19.13 11.72 -3.08
N PRO A 40 19.39 12.98 -3.45
CA PRO A 40 18.51 13.74 -4.32
C PRO A 40 18.25 13.00 -5.63
N ALA A 41 16.98 12.91 -6.04
CA ALA A 41 16.60 12.31 -7.31
C ALA A 41 16.83 13.32 -8.46
N GLU A 42 17.46 12.86 -9.53
CA GLU A 42 17.58 13.62 -10.78
C GLU A 42 16.39 13.31 -11.70
N LYS A 43 16.10 12.01 -11.89
CA LYS A 43 15.02 11.54 -12.73
C LYS A 43 14.29 10.37 -12.10
N ILE A 44 12.96 10.39 -12.19
CA ILE A 44 12.08 9.29 -11.74
C ILE A 44 11.15 8.92 -12.90
N ILE A 45 11.07 7.63 -13.19
CA ILE A 45 10.16 7.08 -14.19
C ILE A 45 9.02 6.42 -13.45
N VAL A 46 7.79 6.83 -13.75
CA VAL A 46 6.57 6.31 -13.14
C VAL A 46 5.67 5.65 -14.17
N ALA A 47 4.97 4.61 -13.77
CA ALA A 47 3.93 3.98 -14.57
C ALA A 47 2.58 4.15 -13.85
N PRO A 48 1.53 4.66 -14.53
CA PRO A 48 0.20 4.74 -13.94
C PRO A 48 -0.39 3.33 -13.78
N LEU A 49 -0.97 3.04 -12.62
CA LEU A 49 -1.64 1.77 -12.35
C LEU A 49 -3.07 1.73 -12.90
N GLU A 50 -3.63 2.86 -13.24
CA GLU A 50 -4.97 3.04 -13.80
C GLU A 50 -4.94 4.00 -15.00
N ALA A 51 -6.05 4.12 -15.71
CA ALA A 51 -6.17 5.12 -16.76
C ALA A 51 -6.16 6.52 -16.13
N ILE A 52 -5.17 7.34 -16.50
CA ILE A 52 -5.02 8.70 -15.99
C ILE A 52 -5.42 9.72 -17.06
N PRO A 53 -5.98 10.88 -16.66
CA PRO A 53 -6.11 12.02 -17.55
C PRO A 53 -4.72 12.57 -17.93
N PRO A 54 -4.62 13.39 -18.96
CA PRO A 54 -3.39 14.12 -19.24
C PRO A 54 -2.95 14.91 -18.01
N ILE A 55 -1.77 14.63 -17.50
CA ILE A 55 -1.20 15.28 -16.31
C ILE A 55 0.17 15.86 -16.66
N ASP A 56 0.46 17.05 -16.17
CA ASP A 56 1.79 17.64 -16.29
C ASP A 56 2.76 16.92 -15.34
N GLU A 57 3.89 16.47 -15.86
CA GLU A 57 4.92 15.78 -15.07
C GLU A 57 5.48 16.65 -13.93
N ARG A 58 5.44 17.98 -14.07
CA ARG A 58 5.83 18.94 -13.03
C ARG A 58 4.94 18.86 -11.81
N TYR A 59 3.64 18.56 -12.02
CA TYR A 59 2.71 18.37 -10.91
C TYR A 59 3.10 17.20 -10.01
N LEU A 60 3.68 16.13 -10.57
CA LEU A 60 4.19 15.01 -9.80
C LEU A 60 5.39 15.42 -8.93
N ALA A 61 6.27 16.26 -9.46
CA ALA A 61 7.42 16.76 -8.70
C ALA A 61 6.99 17.62 -7.51
N ASP A 62 6.00 18.49 -7.70
CA ASP A 62 5.46 19.34 -6.64
C ASP A 62 4.70 18.53 -5.59
N ALA A 63 3.85 17.60 -6.02
CA ALA A 63 3.03 16.79 -5.13
C ALA A 63 3.84 15.78 -4.28
N LEU A 64 4.99 15.34 -4.78
CA LEU A 64 5.87 14.38 -4.13
C LEU A 64 7.15 15.02 -3.55
N GLU A 65 7.22 16.35 -3.51
CA GLU A 65 8.40 17.06 -2.97
C GLU A 65 8.73 16.58 -1.56
N SER A 66 10.01 16.32 -1.31
CA SER A 66 10.53 15.82 -0.03
C SER A 66 10.07 14.40 0.35
N VAL A 67 9.45 13.67 -0.56
CA VAL A 67 9.10 12.26 -0.33
C VAL A 67 10.29 11.37 -0.70
N PRO A 68 10.73 10.49 0.20
CA PRO A 68 11.72 9.46 -0.12
C PRO A 68 11.03 8.33 -0.91
N LEU A 69 11.67 7.87 -1.99
CA LEU A 69 11.15 6.85 -2.91
C LEU A 69 12.21 5.81 -3.21
N ILE A 70 11.75 4.58 -3.45
CA ILE A 70 12.57 3.50 -3.98
C ILE A 70 11.92 2.94 -5.25
N LYS A 71 12.71 2.25 -6.07
CA LYS A 71 12.18 1.55 -7.23
C LYS A 71 11.26 0.41 -6.78
N GLY A 72 10.07 0.34 -7.35
CA GLY A 72 9.02 -0.63 -7.00
C GLY A 72 7.92 -0.07 -6.12
N ASP A 73 8.17 1.07 -5.45
CA ASP A 73 7.13 1.71 -4.63
C ASP A 73 5.93 2.15 -5.44
N ASN A 74 4.77 2.06 -4.80
CA ASN A 74 3.56 2.72 -5.26
C ASN A 74 3.42 4.06 -4.54
N VAL A 75 3.02 5.09 -5.27
CA VAL A 75 2.80 6.44 -4.73
C VAL A 75 1.42 6.92 -5.10
N MET A 76 0.75 7.59 -4.19
CA MET A 76 -0.53 8.24 -4.44
C MET A 76 -0.36 9.75 -4.50
N VAL A 77 -0.90 10.35 -5.54
CA VAL A 77 -0.87 11.80 -5.78
C VAL A 77 -2.30 12.31 -5.79
N PRO A 78 -2.67 13.31 -4.95
CA PRO A 78 -3.99 13.92 -5.00
C PRO A 78 -4.19 14.61 -6.35
N TYR A 79 -5.38 14.48 -6.95
CA TYR A 79 -5.69 15.10 -8.24
C TYR A 79 -7.20 15.39 -8.36
N PHE A 80 -7.57 16.66 -8.46
CA PHE A 80 -8.95 17.15 -8.65
C PHE A 80 -10.03 16.40 -7.84
N GLY A 81 -9.84 16.29 -6.52
CA GLY A 81 -10.80 15.64 -5.62
C GLY A 81 -10.73 14.10 -5.59
N GLY A 82 -9.80 13.51 -6.36
CA GLY A 82 -9.47 12.09 -6.36
C GLY A 82 -8.01 11.85 -6.01
N ARG A 83 -7.54 10.64 -6.27
CA ARG A 83 -6.13 10.23 -6.12
C ARG A 83 -5.73 9.44 -7.36
N LEU A 84 -4.54 9.68 -7.85
CA LEU A 84 -3.93 8.88 -8.91
C LEU A 84 -2.80 8.06 -8.31
N THR A 85 -2.73 6.79 -8.69
CA THR A 85 -1.70 5.88 -8.19
C THR A 85 -0.70 5.56 -9.30
N PHE A 86 0.57 5.72 -8.97
CA PHE A 86 1.69 5.43 -9.85
C PHE A 86 2.64 4.44 -9.19
N GLN A 87 3.29 3.62 -9.99
CA GLN A 87 4.41 2.80 -9.54
C GLN A 87 5.73 3.42 -10.01
N ILE A 88 6.72 3.44 -9.14
CA ILE A 88 8.08 3.87 -9.45
C ILE A 88 8.81 2.73 -10.19
N ILE A 89 9.00 2.87 -11.48
CA ILE A 89 9.65 1.85 -12.31
C ILE A 89 11.14 2.13 -12.53
N GLY A 90 11.58 3.36 -12.31
CA GLY A 90 12.99 3.72 -12.43
C GLY A 90 13.34 4.96 -11.63
N VAL A 91 14.55 4.99 -11.07
CA VAL A 91 15.11 6.12 -10.32
C VAL A 91 16.54 6.40 -10.78
N THR A 92 16.90 7.68 -10.84
CA THR A 92 18.27 8.13 -11.12
C THR A 92 18.66 9.18 -10.08
N PRO A 93 19.82 9.05 -9.40
CA PRO A 93 20.80 7.96 -9.50
C PRO A 93 20.24 6.62 -8.97
N ASN A 94 20.86 5.51 -9.38
CA ASN A 94 20.49 4.19 -8.86
C ASN A 94 21.05 4.05 -7.43
N ALA A 95 20.20 4.28 -6.44
CA ALA A 95 20.51 4.25 -5.02
C ALA A 95 19.42 3.50 -4.25
N ASP A 96 19.73 3.09 -3.01
CA ASP A 96 18.78 2.38 -2.14
C ASP A 96 17.52 3.20 -1.88
N ALA A 97 17.63 4.53 -1.84
CA ALA A 97 16.50 5.44 -1.80
C ALA A 97 16.87 6.78 -2.42
N VAL A 98 15.91 7.42 -3.06
CA VAL A 98 16.04 8.77 -3.61
C VAL A 98 15.05 9.72 -2.95
N LEU A 99 15.41 10.99 -2.82
CA LEU A 99 14.55 12.05 -2.30
C LEU A 99 14.10 12.95 -3.45
N VAL A 100 12.79 13.12 -3.58
CA VAL A 100 12.23 14.04 -4.58
C VAL A 100 12.56 15.48 -4.19
N THR A 101 13.02 16.25 -5.17
CA THR A 101 13.35 17.68 -5.04
C THR A 101 12.68 18.47 -6.16
N GLN A 102 12.65 19.78 -6.05
CA GLN A 102 12.11 20.67 -7.11
C GLN A 102 12.86 20.53 -8.45
N LYS A 103 14.05 19.94 -8.45
CA LYS A 103 14.84 19.69 -9.67
C LYS A 103 14.62 18.30 -10.26
N THR A 104 13.85 17.45 -9.57
CA THR A 104 13.59 16.10 -10.03
C THR A 104 12.68 16.10 -11.24
N VAL A 105 13.11 15.44 -12.31
CA VAL A 105 12.33 15.29 -13.54
C VAL A 105 11.56 13.99 -13.46
N PHE A 106 10.23 14.08 -13.55
CA PHE A 106 9.37 12.90 -13.70
C PHE A 106 9.18 12.59 -15.18
N THR A 107 9.05 11.32 -15.50
CA THR A 107 8.67 10.84 -16.83
C THR A 107 7.61 9.78 -16.66
N ILE A 108 6.45 9.97 -17.26
CA ILE A 108 5.36 9.00 -17.24
C ILE A 108 5.59 8.02 -18.38
N ALA A 109 5.81 6.74 -18.05
CA ALA A 109 5.93 5.71 -19.06
C ALA A 109 4.56 5.45 -19.71
N GLU A 110 4.51 5.40 -21.03
CA GLU A 110 3.37 4.86 -21.73
C GLU A 110 3.22 3.38 -21.30
N LYS A 111 1.98 2.97 -21.07
CA LYS A 111 1.50 1.70 -20.55
C LYS A 111 2.40 0.50 -20.96
N GLY A 112 3.45 0.28 -20.21
CA GLY A 112 4.28 -0.91 -20.31
C GLY A 112 3.94 -1.80 -19.13
N GLU A 113 3.63 -3.05 -19.39
CA GLU A 113 3.37 -4.15 -18.47
C GLU A 113 2.53 -3.73 -17.24
N THR A 114 1.26 -4.00 -17.32
CA THR A 114 0.33 -4.00 -16.19
C THR A 114 0.89 -4.89 -15.10
N LEU A 115 1.75 -4.32 -14.28
CA LEU A 115 2.00 -4.87 -12.98
C LEU A 115 0.64 -4.94 -12.30
N ARG A 116 0.26 -6.11 -11.82
CA ARG A 116 -1.03 -6.45 -11.25
C ARG A 116 -1.49 -5.29 -10.39
N GLY A 117 -2.60 -4.65 -10.78
CA GLY A 117 -3.12 -3.48 -10.10
C GLY A 117 -3.24 -3.78 -8.63
N VAL A 118 -2.46 -3.06 -7.84
CA VAL A 118 -2.59 -3.12 -6.39
C VAL A 118 -4.00 -2.66 -6.07
N PRO A 119 -4.83 -3.47 -5.42
CA PRO A 119 -6.14 -3.01 -4.98
C PRO A 119 -5.95 -1.76 -4.11
N GLN A 120 -6.60 -0.65 -4.48
CA GLN A 120 -6.36 0.65 -3.85
C GLN A 120 -7.05 0.83 -2.49
N VAL A 121 -7.75 -0.19 -2.01
CA VAL A 121 -8.54 -0.15 -0.78
C VAL A 121 -7.81 -0.88 0.33
N SER A 122 -7.56 -0.19 1.43
CA SER A 122 -7.04 -0.78 2.67
C SER A 122 -8.14 -0.88 3.74
N TYR A 123 -7.89 -1.60 4.83
CA TYR A 123 -8.83 -1.65 5.95
C TYR A 123 -9.08 -0.27 6.60
N GLU A 124 -8.13 0.66 6.49
CA GLU A 124 -8.23 2.02 7.01
C GLU A 124 -9.25 2.88 6.24
N ASP A 125 -9.51 2.52 4.98
CA ASP A 125 -10.52 3.18 4.16
C ASP A 125 -11.95 2.77 4.54
N ILE A 126 -12.09 1.78 5.43
CA ILE A 126 -13.38 1.24 5.88
C ILE A 126 -13.68 1.75 7.28
N GLY A 127 -14.63 2.69 7.37
CA GLY A 127 -15.11 3.17 8.66
C GLY A 127 -16.17 2.25 9.28
N GLY A 128 -16.12 2.08 10.60
CA GLY A 128 -17.22 1.51 11.38
C GLY A 128 -17.42 -0.01 11.35
N LEU A 129 -16.53 -0.79 10.70
CA LEU A 129 -16.62 -2.26 10.58
C LEU A 129 -15.47 -2.98 11.30
N THR A 130 -15.03 -2.49 12.45
CA THR A 130 -13.85 -2.99 13.16
C THR A 130 -13.96 -4.48 13.53
N ASP A 131 -15.12 -4.92 14.02
CA ASP A 131 -15.34 -6.31 14.41
C ASP A 131 -15.45 -7.24 13.21
N GLU A 132 -16.08 -6.77 12.12
CA GLU A 132 -16.18 -7.50 10.87
C GLU A 132 -14.80 -7.65 10.19
N ILE A 133 -14.02 -6.61 10.18
CA ILE A 133 -12.64 -6.63 9.67
C ILE A 133 -11.81 -7.66 10.46
N LYS A 134 -11.91 -7.66 11.79
CA LYS A 134 -11.21 -8.61 12.63
C LYS A 134 -11.59 -10.07 12.30
N LYS A 135 -12.88 -10.36 12.18
CA LYS A 135 -13.37 -11.69 11.80
C LYS A 135 -12.88 -12.12 10.42
N VAL A 136 -12.92 -11.22 9.46
CA VAL A 136 -12.45 -11.49 8.08
C VAL A 136 -10.96 -11.75 8.05
N ARG A 137 -10.16 -11.00 8.81
CA ARG A 137 -8.71 -11.24 8.94
C ARG A 137 -8.43 -12.63 9.53
N GLU A 138 -9.12 -13.00 10.59
CA GLU A 138 -8.96 -14.33 11.23
C GLU A 138 -9.37 -15.47 10.29
N MET A 139 -10.41 -15.29 9.48
CA MET A 139 -10.96 -16.34 8.62
C MET A 139 -10.31 -16.45 7.24
N ILE A 140 -9.77 -15.36 6.69
CA ILE A 140 -9.23 -15.33 5.33
C ILE A 140 -7.73 -15.06 5.34
N GLU A 141 -7.30 -13.96 5.94
CA GLU A 141 -5.91 -13.50 5.87
C GLU A 141 -4.97 -14.48 6.60
N LEU A 142 -5.34 -14.86 7.82
CA LEU A 142 -4.50 -15.75 8.62
C LEU A 142 -4.26 -17.13 7.97
N PRO A 143 -5.27 -17.83 7.42
CA PRO A 143 -5.04 -19.08 6.70
C PRO A 143 -4.21 -18.96 5.43
N LEU A 144 -4.33 -17.83 4.71
CA LEU A 144 -3.57 -17.59 3.48
C LEU A 144 -2.10 -17.29 3.77
N ARG A 145 -1.81 -16.54 4.83
CA ARG A 145 -0.45 -16.14 5.21
C ARG A 145 0.28 -17.19 6.03
N HIS A 146 -0.44 -17.92 6.84
CA HIS A 146 0.12 -18.88 7.82
C HIS A 146 -0.57 -20.25 7.74
N PRO A 147 -0.57 -20.93 6.58
CA PRO A 147 -1.18 -22.24 6.42
C PRO A 147 -0.58 -23.27 7.39
N GLU A 148 0.70 -23.11 7.72
CA GLU A 148 1.42 -23.97 8.64
C GLU A 148 0.84 -24.00 10.06
N ILE A 149 0.17 -22.94 10.49
CA ILE A 149 -0.50 -22.89 11.81
C ILE A 149 -1.72 -23.82 11.79
N PHE A 150 -2.51 -23.78 10.72
CA PHE A 150 -3.71 -24.61 10.58
C PHE A 150 -3.37 -26.09 10.45
N GLU A 151 -2.33 -26.43 9.69
CA GLU A 151 -1.81 -27.78 9.58
C GLU A 151 -1.34 -28.33 10.95
N LYS A 152 -0.59 -27.54 11.72
CA LYS A 152 -0.11 -27.95 13.06
C LYS A 152 -1.23 -28.14 14.06
N LEU A 153 -2.31 -27.37 13.95
CA LEU A 153 -3.48 -27.47 14.81
C LEU A 153 -4.47 -28.54 14.35
N GLY A 154 -4.27 -29.14 13.16
CA GLY A 154 -5.19 -30.11 12.57
C GLY A 154 -6.55 -29.51 12.21
N ILE A 155 -6.60 -28.20 11.93
CA ILE A 155 -7.80 -27.44 11.59
C ILE A 155 -7.80 -27.17 10.09
N GLU A 156 -8.89 -27.53 9.39
CA GLU A 156 -9.05 -27.16 7.99
C GLU A 156 -9.34 -25.64 7.88
N ALA A 157 -8.56 -24.95 7.04
CA ALA A 157 -8.81 -23.56 6.71
C ALA A 157 -10.16 -23.40 5.97
N PRO A 158 -10.94 -22.34 6.25
CA PRO A 158 -12.18 -22.08 5.54
C PRO A 158 -11.92 -21.93 4.04
N LYS A 159 -12.72 -22.63 3.21
CA LYS A 159 -12.58 -22.58 1.74
C LYS A 159 -13.27 -21.36 1.10
N GLY A 160 -14.03 -20.60 1.88
CA GLY A 160 -14.73 -19.41 1.40
C GLY A 160 -15.50 -18.72 2.52
N VAL A 161 -15.75 -17.43 2.31
CA VAL A 161 -16.53 -16.58 3.24
C VAL A 161 -17.62 -15.87 2.47
N LEU A 162 -18.83 -15.90 3.02
CA LEU A 162 -19.98 -15.20 2.45
C LEU A 162 -20.19 -13.86 3.18
N LEU A 163 -20.10 -12.75 2.45
CA LEU A 163 -20.46 -11.43 2.94
C LEU A 163 -21.92 -11.15 2.61
N TYR A 164 -22.79 -11.01 3.61
CA TYR A 164 -24.20 -10.72 3.43
C TYR A 164 -24.63 -9.49 4.23
N GLY A 165 -25.72 -8.86 3.82
CA GLY A 165 -26.27 -7.67 4.47
C GLY A 165 -26.95 -6.72 3.47
N PRO A 166 -27.59 -5.62 3.93
CA PRO A 166 -28.26 -4.65 3.09
C PRO A 166 -27.33 -4.02 2.03
N PRO A 167 -27.88 -3.50 0.91
CA PRO A 167 -27.07 -2.75 -0.05
C PRO A 167 -26.46 -1.51 0.61
N GLY A 168 -25.28 -1.08 0.14
CA GLY A 168 -24.59 0.10 0.67
C GLY A 168 -23.78 -0.10 1.96
N THR A 169 -23.75 -1.29 2.55
CA THR A 169 -23.01 -1.57 3.81
C THR A 169 -21.50 -1.84 3.64
N GLY A 170 -20.92 -1.53 2.49
CA GLY A 170 -19.48 -1.64 2.28
C GLY A 170 -18.93 -3.04 1.98
N LYS A 171 -19.79 -4.06 1.70
CA LYS A 171 -19.35 -5.44 1.42
C LYS A 171 -18.31 -5.55 0.31
N THR A 172 -18.54 -4.87 -0.81
CA THR A 172 -17.60 -4.85 -1.94
C THR A 172 -16.29 -4.13 -1.59
N LEU A 173 -16.37 -3.08 -0.77
CA LEU A 173 -15.21 -2.35 -0.30
C LEU A 173 -14.36 -3.24 0.62
N LEU A 174 -15.02 -3.96 1.54
CA LEU A 174 -14.39 -4.92 2.42
C LEU A 174 -13.70 -6.05 1.64
N ALA A 175 -14.37 -6.61 0.63
CA ALA A 175 -13.76 -7.64 -0.23
C ALA A 175 -12.50 -7.14 -0.96
N LYS A 176 -12.51 -5.90 -1.46
CA LYS A 176 -11.35 -5.27 -2.09
C LYS A 176 -10.20 -5.06 -1.10
N ALA A 177 -10.51 -4.59 0.12
CA ALA A 177 -9.50 -4.42 1.16
C ALA A 177 -8.86 -5.75 1.58
N VAL A 178 -9.68 -6.79 1.75
CA VAL A 178 -9.18 -8.15 2.02
C VAL A 178 -8.23 -8.62 0.92
N ALA A 179 -8.64 -8.48 -0.35
CA ALA A 179 -7.79 -8.88 -1.48
C ALA A 179 -6.46 -8.12 -1.53
N ASN A 180 -6.45 -6.85 -1.11
CA ASN A 180 -5.24 -6.04 -1.02
C ASN A 180 -4.32 -6.47 0.12
N GLU A 181 -4.88 -6.72 1.30
CA GLU A 181 -4.10 -7.00 2.51
C GLU A 181 -3.68 -8.48 2.62
N SER A 182 -4.27 -9.38 1.82
CA SER A 182 -3.96 -10.83 1.82
C SER A 182 -2.86 -11.25 0.85
N ASN A 183 -2.33 -10.31 0.04
CA ASN A 183 -1.23 -10.57 -0.91
C ASN A 183 0.14 -10.62 -0.26
#